data_5de4bab0f3a52d6138cfc15b17e5df2c
#
_entry.id   5de4bab0f3a52d6138cfc15b17e5df2c
#
_cell.length_a   1.000
_cell.length_b   1.000
_cell.length_c   1.000
_cell.angle_alpha   90.00
_cell.angle_beta   90.00
_cell.angle_gamma   90.00
#
_symmetry.space_group_name_H-M   'P 1'
#
loop_
_entity.id
_entity.type
_entity.pdbx_description
1 polymer ?
#
loop_
_entity_poly.entity_id
_entity_poly.type
_entity_poly.pdbx_seq_one_letter_code
_entity_poly.pdbx_strand_id
1 'polypeptide(L)'
;MNNPTFKQEDCLVLIVDDDRIMRSLLKIAMEEEGYQVIEAKNGQQCLEAYSRYQPDLVLLDAIMPEMDGFTCCQTLRSLKGNIYLPILMITALDDQDSIDQAFLAGATDYITKPIFWSVLSKRVNHLLLTSQVLRESTALEAKCTKQQQWHHLETKITRHWQEGLPLKSIFQEGLEQLQTLVKAERVGIHRRDGKLIAEAIAPGYPSVKTLEWEKITLMTEYQWTYVQGETVRLDFSQDLDLCSEAIAYFEKVALKHLTLMPLLIQGNLWGVLWIHHCRSSYQWEPWEDECLSHLSNLLAFSSKVID
;
A
#
# COMPACT_ATOMS: atom_id res chain seq x y z
N MET A 1 11.65 -15.50 -14.16
CA MET A 1 11.46 -14.14 -13.59
C MET A 1 11.36 -13.20 -14.77
N ASN A 2 10.13 -12.86 -15.19
CA ASN A 2 9.92 -11.87 -16.24
C ASN A 2 10.11 -10.49 -15.59
N ASN A 3 11.24 -9.85 -15.87
CA ASN A 3 11.37 -8.42 -15.62
C ASN A 3 10.25 -7.72 -16.40
N PRO A 4 9.42 -6.86 -15.81
CA PRO A 4 8.52 -6.03 -16.56
C PRO A 4 9.38 -5.16 -17.49
N THR A 5 9.34 -5.45 -18.76
CA THR A 5 10.02 -4.66 -19.79
C THR A 5 9.36 -3.28 -19.77
N PHE A 6 10.12 -2.24 -19.45
CA PHE A 6 9.71 -0.85 -19.61
C PHE A 6 9.19 -0.65 -21.04
N LYS A 7 7.91 -0.34 -21.18
CA LYS A 7 7.29 -0.03 -22.46
C LYS A 7 6.96 1.45 -22.48
N GLN A 8 7.51 2.16 -23.41
CA GLN A 8 7.26 3.58 -23.63
C GLN A 8 5.77 3.87 -23.87
N GLU A 9 5.09 2.94 -24.55
CA GLU A 9 3.64 3.00 -24.87
C GLU A 9 2.74 3.07 -23.60
N ASP A 10 3.23 2.58 -22.46
CA ASP A 10 2.49 2.57 -21.20
C ASP A 10 2.79 3.83 -20.34
N CYS A 11 3.74 4.69 -20.75
CA CYS A 11 4.17 5.85 -19.99
C CYS A 11 3.42 7.11 -20.42
N LEU A 12 2.89 7.83 -19.45
CA LEU A 12 2.15 9.07 -19.63
C LEU A 12 3.02 10.29 -19.28
N VAL A 13 3.23 11.15 -20.25
CA VAL A 13 4.00 12.39 -20.11
C VAL A 13 3.05 13.58 -20.06
N LEU A 14 3.13 14.39 -19.00
CA LEU A 14 2.42 15.66 -18.90
C LEU A 14 3.32 16.80 -19.41
N ILE A 15 2.86 17.52 -20.42
CA ILE A 15 3.55 18.69 -20.99
C ILE A 15 2.86 19.96 -20.52
N VAL A 16 3.65 20.85 -19.91
CA VAL A 16 3.17 22.11 -19.34
C VAL A 16 4.00 23.26 -19.87
N ASP A 17 3.40 24.09 -20.72
CA ASP A 17 4.03 25.28 -21.34
C ASP A 17 2.89 26.22 -21.75
N ASP A 18 2.99 27.52 -21.57
CA ASP A 18 1.94 28.48 -21.97
C ASP A 18 1.94 28.75 -23.47
N ASP A 19 3.08 28.55 -24.15
CA ASP A 19 3.18 28.65 -25.60
C ASP A 19 2.59 27.43 -26.30
N ARG A 20 1.50 27.63 -27.01
CA ARG A 20 0.81 26.58 -27.78
C ARG A 20 1.72 25.89 -28.81
N ILE A 21 2.63 26.66 -29.45
CA ILE A 21 3.51 26.12 -30.50
C ILE A 21 4.49 25.14 -29.82
N MET A 22 5.11 25.59 -28.72
CA MET A 22 6.07 24.76 -27.97
C MET A 22 5.41 23.51 -27.45
N ARG A 23 4.21 23.60 -26.85
CA ARG A 23 3.46 22.41 -26.40
C ARG A 23 3.22 21.43 -27.55
N SER A 24 2.80 21.92 -28.73
CA SER A 24 2.55 21.05 -29.89
C SER A 24 3.83 20.37 -30.37
N LEU A 25 4.97 21.06 -30.40
CA LEU A 25 6.25 20.47 -30.78
C LEU A 25 6.73 19.42 -29.78
N LEU A 26 6.62 19.70 -28.48
CA LEU A 26 6.94 18.74 -27.42
C LEU A 26 6.06 17.51 -27.52
N LYS A 27 4.75 17.69 -27.78
CA LYS A 27 3.81 16.60 -27.96
C LYS A 27 4.20 15.69 -29.10
N ILE A 28 4.43 16.25 -30.29
CA ILE A 28 4.86 15.48 -31.47
C ILE A 28 6.13 14.69 -31.14
N ALA A 29 7.13 15.34 -30.55
CA ALA A 29 8.39 14.67 -30.20
C ALA A 29 8.22 13.51 -29.22
N MET A 30 7.32 13.64 -28.22
CA MET A 30 7.08 12.57 -27.25
C MET A 30 6.21 11.44 -27.85
N GLU A 31 5.21 11.77 -28.68
CA GLU A 31 4.39 10.78 -29.37
C GLU A 31 5.20 9.99 -30.41
N GLU A 32 6.17 10.61 -31.11
CA GLU A 32 7.10 9.90 -32.02
C GLU A 32 7.99 8.90 -31.28
N GLU A 33 8.33 9.16 -30.02
CA GLU A 33 9.06 8.23 -29.15
C GLU A 33 8.15 7.15 -28.54
N GLY A 34 6.84 7.21 -28.79
CA GLY A 34 5.86 6.21 -28.34
C GLY A 34 5.21 6.51 -26.99
N TYR A 35 5.41 7.67 -26.38
CA TYR A 35 4.78 8.05 -25.13
C TYR A 35 3.33 8.51 -25.32
N GLN A 36 2.49 8.25 -24.33
CA GLN A 36 1.20 8.92 -24.22
C GLN A 36 1.40 10.34 -23.67
N VAL A 37 0.62 11.31 -24.19
CA VAL A 37 0.81 12.72 -23.84
C VAL A 37 -0.49 13.35 -23.41
N ILE A 38 -0.42 14.11 -22.31
CA ILE A 38 -1.43 15.08 -21.90
C ILE A 38 -0.82 16.47 -21.82
N GLU A 39 -1.64 17.50 -22.07
CA GLU A 39 -1.19 18.88 -22.15
C GLU A 39 -1.86 19.74 -21.06
N ALA A 40 -1.09 20.69 -20.51
CA ALA A 40 -1.57 21.77 -19.66
C ALA A 40 -0.94 23.09 -20.13
N LYS A 41 -1.69 24.18 -20.03
CA LYS A 41 -1.25 25.51 -20.52
C LYS A 41 -0.75 26.44 -19.41
N ASN A 42 -0.83 26.05 -18.16
CA ASN A 42 -0.35 26.78 -16.98
C ASN A 42 -0.20 25.85 -15.79
N GLY A 43 0.39 26.36 -14.69
CA GLY A 43 0.62 25.58 -13.46
C GLY A 43 -0.65 25.05 -12.81
N GLN A 44 -1.76 25.78 -12.84
CA GLN A 44 -3.03 25.32 -12.26
C GLN A 44 -3.56 24.08 -12.99
N GLN A 45 -3.57 24.12 -14.32
CA GLN A 45 -3.98 22.94 -15.11
C GLN A 45 -3.00 21.77 -14.95
N CYS A 46 -1.71 22.04 -14.73
CA CYS A 46 -0.74 21.00 -14.40
C CYS A 46 -1.16 20.24 -13.15
N LEU A 47 -1.50 20.93 -12.05
CA LEU A 47 -1.93 20.30 -10.79
C LEU A 47 -3.23 19.51 -10.94
N GLU A 48 -4.18 20.03 -11.70
CA GLU A 48 -5.45 19.34 -12.01
C GLU A 48 -5.21 18.07 -12.85
N ALA A 49 -4.39 18.18 -13.90
CA ALA A 49 -4.02 17.06 -14.77
C ALA A 49 -3.25 16.00 -13.97
N TYR A 50 -2.31 16.42 -13.12
CA TYR A 50 -1.58 15.51 -12.24
C TYR A 50 -2.53 14.72 -11.32
N SER A 51 -3.45 15.41 -10.64
CA SER A 51 -4.39 14.77 -9.72
C SER A 51 -5.30 13.76 -10.41
N ARG A 52 -5.67 14.04 -11.66
CA ARG A 52 -6.61 13.22 -12.42
C ARG A 52 -5.97 12.04 -13.12
N TYR A 53 -4.77 12.23 -13.71
CA TYR A 53 -4.17 11.27 -14.63
C TYR A 53 -2.91 10.59 -14.09
N GLN A 54 -2.31 11.12 -13.00
CA GLN A 54 -1.10 10.57 -12.38
C GLN A 54 0.02 10.27 -13.39
N PRO A 55 0.53 11.27 -14.13
CA PRO A 55 1.54 11.07 -15.16
C PRO A 55 2.86 10.52 -14.59
N ASP A 56 3.61 9.81 -15.43
CA ASP A 56 4.90 9.22 -15.08
C ASP A 56 6.06 10.21 -15.15
N LEU A 57 5.91 11.31 -15.93
CA LEU A 57 6.88 12.37 -16.07
C LEU A 57 6.18 13.69 -16.37
N VAL A 58 6.73 14.79 -15.88
CA VAL A 58 6.29 16.15 -16.20
C VAL A 58 7.39 16.90 -16.94
N LEU A 59 7.08 17.43 -18.15
CA LEU A 59 7.85 18.45 -18.85
C LEU A 59 7.25 19.79 -18.48
N LEU A 60 8.00 20.66 -17.80
CA LEU A 60 7.47 21.86 -17.17
C LEU A 60 8.25 23.09 -17.62
N ASP A 61 7.59 24.02 -18.31
CA ASP A 61 8.20 25.33 -18.60
C ASP A 61 8.42 26.11 -17.30
N ALA A 62 9.59 26.72 -17.19
CA ALA A 62 9.96 27.52 -16.01
C ALA A 62 9.20 28.83 -15.94
N ILE A 63 8.92 29.45 -17.09
CA ILE A 63 8.36 30.80 -17.17
C ILE A 63 6.95 30.72 -17.75
N MET A 64 5.96 30.83 -16.89
CA MET A 64 4.54 30.84 -17.28
C MET A 64 3.79 31.94 -16.52
N PRO A 65 2.70 32.50 -17.09
CA PRO A 65 1.87 33.46 -16.39
C PRO A 65 1.10 32.80 -15.22
N GLU A 66 0.67 33.62 -14.25
CA GLU A 66 -0.13 33.26 -13.06
C GLU A 66 0.63 32.38 -12.04
N MET A 67 1.11 31.22 -12.44
CA MET A 67 1.91 30.28 -11.64
C MET A 67 3.12 29.87 -12.48
N ASP A 68 4.31 30.29 -12.09
CA ASP A 68 5.54 29.88 -12.73
C ASP A 68 5.89 28.41 -12.51
N GLY A 69 6.82 27.87 -13.31
CA GLY A 69 7.21 26.47 -13.22
C GLY A 69 7.89 26.11 -11.91
N PHE A 70 8.60 27.03 -11.27
CA PHE A 70 9.26 26.77 -9.98
C PHE A 70 8.22 26.56 -8.88
N THR A 71 7.23 27.46 -8.79
CA THR A 71 6.10 27.35 -7.84
C THR A 71 5.27 26.08 -8.11
N CYS A 72 4.99 25.77 -9.38
CA CYS A 72 4.29 24.58 -9.79
C CYS A 72 5.06 23.30 -9.36
N CYS A 73 6.37 23.26 -9.59
CA CYS A 73 7.25 22.16 -9.20
C CYS A 73 7.24 21.93 -7.67
N GLN A 74 7.41 22.99 -6.87
CA GLN A 74 7.33 22.92 -5.41
C GLN A 74 5.99 22.38 -4.94
N THR A 75 4.90 22.83 -5.55
CA THR A 75 3.55 22.36 -5.22
C THR A 75 3.39 20.88 -5.54
N LEU A 76 3.82 20.42 -6.71
CA LEU A 76 3.83 18.99 -7.07
C LEU A 76 4.63 18.17 -6.07
N ARG A 77 5.79 18.63 -5.61
CA ARG A 77 6.63 17.94 -4.63
C ARG A 77 5.99 17.85 -3.24
N SER A 78 5.15 18.82 -2.88
CA SER A 78 4.44 18.82 -1.59
C SER A 78 3.31 17.79 -1.52
N LEU A 79 2.83 17.29 -2.66
CA LEU A 79 1.78 16.26 -2.71
C LEU A 79 2.34 14.91 -2.27
N LYS A 80 1.57 14.16 -1.48
CA LYS A 80 1.98 12.84 -0.99
C LYS A 80 2.22 11.87 -2.15
N GLY A 81 3.34 11.14 -2.09
CA GLY A 81 3.67 10.09 -3.06
C GLY A 81 4.51 10.55 -4.25
N ASN A 82 4.79 11.84 -4.40
CA ASN A 82 5.46 12.41 -5.58
C ASN A 82 6.99 12.42 -5.54
N ILE A 83 7.59 11.78 -4.55
CA ILE A 83 9.06 11.79 -4.39
C ILE A 83 9.80 11.20 -5.60
N TYR A 84 9.16 10.27 -6.32
CA TYR A 84 9.73 9.59 -7.48
C TYR A 84 9.22 10.12 -8.83
N LEU A 85 8.34 11.13 -8.85
CA LEU A 85 7.87 11.72 -10.10
C LEU A 85 9.02 12.52 -10.75
N PRO A 86 9.54 12.14 -11.91
CA PRO A 86 10.52 12.98 -12.59
C PRO A 86 9.85 14.22 -13.14
N ILE A 87 10.46 15.38 -12.84
CA ILE A 87 10.08 16.70 -13.37
C ILE A 87 11.28 17.23 -14.13
N LEU A 88 11.16 17.31 -15.44
CA LEU A 88 12.15 17.93 -16.32
C LEU A 88 11.73 19.37 -16.60
N MET A 89 12.45 20.31 -16.02
CA MET A 89 12.17 21.73 -16.25
C MET A 89 12.74 22.19 -17.58
N ILE A 90 11.95 22.92 -18.36
CA ILE A 90 12.35 23.50 -19.64
C ILE A 90 12.45 25.00 -19.42
N THR A 91 13.60 25.62 -19.70
CA THR A 91 13.83 27.03 -19.37
C THR A 91 14.59 27.75 -20.47
N ALA A 92 14.29 29.04 -20.66
CA ALA A 92 15.12 29.95 -21.47
C ALA A 92 16.27 30.54 -20.66
N LEU A 93 16.30 30.31 -19.35
CA LEU A 93 17.31 30.84 -18.44
C LEU A 93 18.50 29.89 -18.41
N ASP A 94 19.68 30.43 -18.73
CA ASP A 94 20.95 29.66 -18.78
C ASP A 94 21.95 30.11 -17.71
N ASP A 95 21.51 31.04 -16.83
CA ASP A 95 22.32 31.50 -15.71
C ASP A 95 22.31 30.53 -14.53
N GLN A 96 23.39 30.53 -13.75
CA GLN A 96 23.57 29.60 -12.62
C GLN A 96 22.46 29.72 -11.57
N ASP A 97 21.99 30.95 -11.30
CA ASP A 97 21.00 31.20 -10.25
C ASP A 97 19.64 30.53 -10.60
N SER A 98 19.27 30.60 -11.88
CA SER A 98 18.03 29.95 -12.37
C SER A 98 18.11 28.43 -12.37
N ILE A 99 19.28 27.87 -12.66
CA ILE A 99 19.52 26.41 -12.57
C ILE A 99 19.40 25.95 -11.11
N ASP A 100 20.05 26.66 -10.19
CA ASP A 100 20.01 26.35 -8.76
C ASP A 100 18.58 26.47 -8.22
N GLN A 101 17.82 27.48 -8.68
CA GLN A 101 16.40 27.63 -8.34
C GLN A 101 15.55 26.46 -8.82
N ALA A 102 15.81 25.91 -10.01
CA ALA A 102 15.10 24.73 -10.52
C ALA A 102 15.28 23.51 -9.59
N PHE A 103 16.51 23.23 -9.20
CA PHE A 103 16.80 22.14 -8.27
C PHE A 103 16.26 22.39 -6.86
N LEU A 104 16.34 23.62 -6.36
CA LEU A 104 15.73 24.00 -5.08
C LEU A 104 14.20 23.86 -5.10
N ALA A 105 13.57 24.10 -6.24
CA ALA A 105 12.14 23.87 -6.44
C ALA A 105 11.78 22.36 -6.49
N GLY A 106 12.77 21.49 -6.60
CA GLY A 106 12.60 20.04 -6.65
C GLY A 106 12.53 19.44 -8.06
N ALA A 107 12.97 20.19 -9.09
CA ALA A 107 13.14 19.61 -10.43
C ALA A 107 14.14 18.44 -10.38
N THR A 108 13.87 17.39 -11.14
CA THR A 108 14.77 16.23 -11.22
C THR A 108 15.94 16.52 -12.16
N ASP A 109 15.65 17.28 -13.23
CA ASP A 109 16.62 17.72 -14.21
C ASP A 109 16.08 18.97 -14.94
N TYR A 110 16.89 19.59 -15.75
CA TYR A 110 16.50 20.74 -16.57
C TYR A 110 17.07 20.66 -17.99
N ILE A 111 16.46 21.36 -18.91
CA ILE A 111 16.95 21.56 -20.29
C ILE A 111 16.72 23.00 -20.71
N THR A 112 17.74 23.60 -21.37
CA THR A 112 17.66 25.00 -21.84
C THR A 112 17.08 25.07 -23.25
N LYS A 113 16.30 26.11 -23.52
CA LYS A 113 15.88 26.50 -24.88
C LYS A 113 17.06 27.21 -25.58
N PRO A 114 17.38 26.91 -26.87
CA PRO A 114 16.62 26.06 -27.79
C PRO A 114 16.77 24.56 -27.51
N ILE A 115 15.66 23.83 -27.64
CA ILE A 115 15.61 22.41 -27.33
C ILE A 115 16.25 21.59 -28.44
N PHE A 116 17.24 20.78 -28.09
CA PHE A 116 17.75 19.72 -28.95
C PHE A 116 16.95 18.45 -28.73
N TRP A 117 16.05 18.12 -29.67
CA TRP A 117 15.08 17.04 -29.54
C TRP A 117 15.70 15.68 -29.17
N SER A 118 16.83 15.33 -29.80
CA SER A 118 17.56 14.10 -29.47
C SER A 118 18.13 14.07 -28.05
N VAL A 119 18.38 15.22 -27.44
CA VAL A 119 18.81 15.34 -26.06
C VAL A 119 17.60 15.21 -25.13
N LEU A 120 16.49 15.86 -25.47
CA LEU A 120 15.24 15.77 -24.73
C LEU A 120 14.78 14.32 -24.64
N SER A 121 14.66 13.60 -25.76
CA SER A 121 14.23 12.20 -25.80
C SER A 121 15.10 11.30 -24.93
N LYS A 122 16.42 11.47 -24.97
CA LYS A 122 17.35 10.69 -24.12
C LYS A 122 17.18 11.01 -22.64
N ARG A 123 16.98 12.28 -22.26
CA ARG A 123 16.75 12.67 -20.87
C ARG A 123 15.44 12.14 -20.34
N VAL A 124 14.34 12.26 -21.11
CA VAL A 124 13.03 11.72 -20.74
C VAL A 124 13.12 10.22 -20.50
N ASN A 125 13.69 9.47 -21.44
CA ASN A 125 13.89 8.03 -21.28
C ASN A 125 14.71 7.68 -20.03
N HIS A 126 15.82 8.37 -19.81
CA HIS A 126 16.66 8.15 -18.62
C HIS A 126 15.92 8.44 -17.31
N LEU A 127 15.18 9.53 -17.26
CA LEU A 127 14.41 9.93 -16.08
C LEU A 127 13.30 8.94 -15.76
N LEU A 128 12.58 8.46 -16.76
CA LEU A 128 11.54 7.44 -16.60
C LEU A 128 12.11 6.12 -16.10
N LEU A 129 13.19 5.62 -16.72
CA LEU A 129 13.86 4.40 -16.28
C LEU A 129 14.38 4.50 -14.85
N THR A 130 15.01 5.61 -14.51
CA THR A 130 15.54 5.83 -13.15
C THR A 130 14.41 5.88 -12.12
N SER A 131 13.32 6.59 -12.44
CA SER A 131 12.13 6.65 -11.56
C SER A 131 11.51 5.29 -11.32
N GLN A 132 11.40 4.48 -12.36
CA GLN A 132 10.87 3.11 -12.24
C GLN A 132 11.76 2.24 -11.33
N VAL A 133 13.07 2.23 -11.57
CA VAL A 133 14.01 1.46 -10.74
C VAL A 133 13.95 1.88 -9.28
N LEU A 134 13.85 3.18 -9.00
CA LEU A 134 13.71 3.70 -7.63
C LEU A 134 12.40 3.26 -6.97
N ARG A 135 11.27 3.31 -7.69
CA ARG A 135 9.97 2.83 -7.19
C ARG A 135 10.01 1.34 -6.88
N GLU A 136 10.57 0.52 -7.79
CA GLU A 136 10.69 -0.93 -7.63
C GLU A 136 11.61 -1.28 -6.46
N SER A 137 12.77 -0.60 -6.34
CA SER A 137 13.70 -0.79 -5.22
C SER A 137 13.04 -0.50 -3.87
N THR A 138 12.31 0.63 -3.77
CA THR A 138 11.63 1.02 -2.54
C THR A 138 10.50 0.05 -2.18
N ALA A 139 9.75 -0.41 -3.18
CA ALA A 139 8.70 -1.42 -2.95
C ALA A 139 9.29 -2.75 -2.47
N LEU A 140 10.43 -3.16 -3.05
CA LEU A 140 11.14 -4.36 -2.64
C LEU A 140 11.72 -4.25 -1.23
N GLU A 141 12.31 -3.11 -0.87
CA GLU A 141 12.81 -2.82 0.48
C GLU A 141 11.67 -2.87 1.52
N ALA A 142 10.52 -2.26 1.21
CA ALA A 142 9.35 -2.30 2.07
C ALA A 142 8.84 -3.74 2.27
N LYS A 143 8.81 -4.54 1.20
CA LYS A 143 8.45 -5.96 1.26
C LYS A 143 9.43 -6.76 2.11
N CYS A 144 10.73 -6.59 1.88
CA CYS A 144 11.77 -7.26 2.64
C CYS A 144 11.69 -6.92 4.14
N THR A 145 11.51 -5.64 4.48
CA THR A 145 11.33 -5.19 5.86
C THR A 145 10.11 -5.85 6.51
N LYS A 146 9.00 -5.92 5.79
CA LYS A 146 7.78 -6.57 6.30
C LYS A 146 7.98 -8.08 6.51
N GLN A 147 8.67 -8.76 5.58
CA GLN A 147 9.03 -10.18 5.74
C GLN A 147 9.94 -10.42 6.95
N GLN A 148 10.91 -9.55 7.19
CA GLN A 148 11.76 -9.62 8.39
C GLN A 148 10.95 -9.45 9.68
N GLN A 149 9.95 -8.57 9.70
CA GLN A 149 9.06 -8.39 10.85
C GLN A 149 8.23 -9.64 11.13
N TRP A 150 7.70 -10.31 10.07
CA TRP A 150 7.00 -11.59 10.19
C TRP A 150 7.90 -12.67 10.79
N HIS A 151 9.10 -12.83 10.25
CA HIS A 151 10.08 -13.81 10.77
C HIS A 151 10.46 -13.52 12.22
N HIS A 152 10.63 -12.25 12.59
CA HIS A 152 10.89 -11.85 13.97
C HIS A 152 9.76 -12.25 14.92
N LEU A 153 8.51 -12.04 14.51
CA LEU A 153 7.32 -12.45 15.26
C LEU A 153 7.30 -13.96 15.51
N GLU A 154 7.48 -14.77 14.47
CA GLU A 154 7.52 -16.23 14.57
C GLU A 154 8.65 -16.70 15.50
N THR A 155 9.85 -16.17 15.32
CA THR A 155 11.03 -16.49 16.14
C THR A 155 10.79 -16.15 17.62
N LYS A 156 10.17 -15.00 17.89
CA LYS A 156 9.87 -14.57 19.25
C LYS A 156 8.85 -15.48 19.94
N ILE A 157 7.77 -15.85 19.24
CA ILE A 157 6.78 -16.80 19.76
C ILE A 157 7.43 -18.14 20.07
N THR A 158 8.23 -18.66 19.15
CA THR A 158 8.95 -19.94 19.32
C THR A 158 9.88 -19.90 20.53
N ARG A 159 10.66 -18.82 20.70
CA ARG A 159 11.56 -18.63 21.82
C ARG A 159 10.81 -18.58 23.15
N HIS A 160 9.73 -17.78 23.25
CA HIS A 160 8.93 -17.66 24.48
C HIS A 160 8.31 -18.99 24.86
N TRP A 161 7.90 -19.79 23.87
CA TRP A 161 7.41 -21.13 24.10
C TRP A 161 8.52 -22.05 24.66
N GLN A 162 9.74 -22.02 24.11
CA GLN A 162 10.90 -22.78 24.59
C GLN A 162 11.33 -22.39 26.01
N GLU A 163 11.21 -21.11 26.34
CA GLU A 163 11.48 -20.56 27.69
C GLU A 163 10.38 -20.91 28.73
N GLY A 164 9.29 -21.53 28.31
CA GLY A 164 8.19 -21.94 29.17
C GLY A 164 7.36 -20.78 29.72
N LEU A 165 7.27 -19.66 28.97
CA LEU A 165 6.44 -18.53 29.37
C LEU A 165 4.95 -18.93 29.39
N PRO A 166 4.13 -18.25 30.23
CA PRO A 166 2.70 -18.48 30.26
C PRO A 166 2.08 -18.22 28.88
N LEU A 167 1.26 -19.15 28.39
CA LEU A 167 0.60 -19.05 27.07
C LEU A 167 -0.16 -17.76 26.86
N LYS A 168 -0.83 -17.28 27.89
CA LYS A 168 -1.55 -16.00 27.81
C LYS A 168 -0.60 -14.83 27.45
N SER A 169 0.61 -14.84 28.00
CA SER A 169 1.63 -13.82 27.67
C SER A 169 2.13 -13.98 26.24
N ILE A 170 2.37 -15.23 25.80
CA ILE A 170 2.82 -15.52 24.42
C ILE A 170 1.76 -15.04 23.43
N PHE A 171 0.50 -15.37 23.64
CA PHE A 171 -0.59 -14.94 22.76
C PHE A 171 -0.78 -13.42 22.80
N GLN A 172 -0.76 -12.80 23.96
CA GLN A 172 -0.95 -11.35 24.08
C GLN A 172 0.13 -10.58 23.31
N GLU A 173 1.40 -10.89 23.54
CA GLU A 173 2.50 -10.24 22.80
C GLU A 173 2.50 -10.55 21.31
N GLY A 174 2.22 -11.80 20.94
CA GLY A 174 2.12 -12.21 19.53
C GLY A 174 1.02 -11.45 18.80
N LEU A 175 -0.14 -11.28 19.43
CA LEU A 175 -1.26 -10.54 18.84
C LEU A 175 -0.98 -9.04 18.74
N GLU A 176 -0.31 -8.42 19.72
CA GLU A 176 0.08 -7.00 19.67
C GLU A 176 1.05 -6.72 18.51
N GLN A 177 2.01 -7.62 18.30
CA GLN A 177 2.93 -7.51 17.17
C GLN A 177 2.22 -7.77 15.83
N LEU A 178 1.39 -8.81 15.75
CA LEU A 178 0.61 -9.11 14.55
C LEU A 178 -0.30 -7.93 14.19
N GLN A 179 -1.01 -7.35 15.16
CA GLN A 179 -1.86 -6.19 14.96
C GLN A 179 -1.11 -5.03 14.31
N THR A 180 0.08 -4.72 14.82
CA THR A 180 0.93 -3.66 14.29
C THR A 180 1.42 -3.98 12.87
N LEU A 181 1.82 -5.23 12.64
CA LEU A 181 2.38 -5.70 11.37
C LEU A 181 1.37 -5.66 10.23
N VAL A 182 0.14 -6.12 10.49
CA VAL A 182 -0.95 -6.11 9.51
C VAL A 182 -1.80 -4.84 9.57
N LYS A 183 -1.46 -3.88 10.42
CA LYS A 183 -2.18 -2.60 10.62
C LYS A 183 -3.67 -2.80 10.88
N ALA A 184 -4.03 -3.86 11.59
CA ALA A 184 -5.40 -4.15 11.96
C ALA A 184 -5.83 -3.32 13.18
N GLU A 185 -7.11 -3.01 13.28
CA GLU A 185 -7.63 -2.33 14.46
C GLU A 185 -7.85 -3.29 15.63
N ARG A 186 -8.11 -4.56 15.35
CA ARG A 186 -8.28 -5.59 16.37
C ARG A 186 -7.79 -6.94 15.85
N VAL A 187 -7.13 -7.70 16.71
CA VAL A 187 -6.69 -9.06 16.45
C VAL A 187 -6.93 -9.89 17.71
N GLY A 188 -7.37 -11.12 17.59
CA GLY A 188 -7.55 -11.94 18.77
C GLY A 188 -7.75 -13.41 18.49
N ILE A 189 -7.79 -14.18 19.56
CA ILE A 189 -7.99 -15.63 19.53
C ILE A 189 -9.18 -15.99 20.38
N HIS A 190 -10.14 -16.70 19.78
CA HIS A 190 -11.20 -17.41 20.50
C HIS A 190 -10.94 -18.90 20.45
N ARG A 191 -11.17 -19.56 21.58
CA ARG A 191 -11.22 -21.02 21.63
C ARG A 191 -12.56 -21.51 21.05
N ARG A 192 -12.62 -22.78 20.63
CA ARG A 192 -13.81 -23.38 20.02
C ARG A 192 -15.09 -23.27 20.88
N ASP A 193 -14.95 -23.20 22.20
CA ASP A 193 -16.08 -23.03 23.15
C ASP A 193 -16.53 -21.56 23.28
N GLY A 194 -16.04 -20.64 22.44
CA GLY A 194 -16.37 -19.23 22.46
C GLY A 194 -15.55 -18.40 23.45
N LYS A 195 -14.69 -19.01 24.26
CA LYS A 195 -13.88 -18.28 25.23
C LYS A 195 -12.81 -17.44 24.54
N LEU A 196 -12.81 -16.13 24.79
CA LEU A 196 -11.73 -15.23 24.37
C LEU A 196 -10.45 -15.56 25.16
N ILE A 197 -9.39 -15.90 24.46
CA ILE A 197 -8.09 -16.24 25.05
C ILE A 197 -7.23 -15.01 25.21
N ALA A 198 -7.08 -14.23 24.13
CA ALA A 198 -6.34 -12.97 24.09
C ALA A 198 -6.85 -12.07 22.98
N GLU A 199 -6.68 -10.76 23.14
CA GLU A 199 -6.96 -9.78 22.08
C GLU A 199 -6.00 -8.59 22.16
N ALA A 200 -5.60 -8.07 21.01
CA ALA A 200 -4.90 -6.81 20.84
C ALA A 200 -5.80 -5.82 20.10
N ILE A 201 -5.89 -4.58 20.62
CA ILE A 201 -6.83 -3.58 20.16
C ILE A 201 -6.11 -2.25 19.96
N ALA A 202 -6.29 -1.63 18.80
CA ALA A 202 -5.78 -0.29 18.54
C ALA A 202 -6.51 0.77 19.40
N PRO A 203 -5.85 1.87 19.77
CA PRO A 203 -6.48 2.95 20.53
C PRO A 203 -7.76 3.47 19.84
N GLY A 204 -8.83 3.63 20.64
CA GLY A 204 -10.11 4.14 20.17
C GLY A 204 -11.10 3.08 19.67
N TYR A 205 -10.74 1.80 19.69
CA TYR A 205 -11.64 0.70 19.33
C TYR A 205 -12.10 -0.09 20.57
N PRO A 206 -13.38 -0.55 20.60
CA PRO A 206 -13.88 -1.35 21.72
C PRO A 206 -13.37 -2.80 21.67
N SER A 207 -13.28 -3.43 22.83
CA SER A 207 -13.03 -4.87 22.96
C SER A 207 -14.20 -5.71 22.43
N VAL A 208 -13.89 -6.84 21.81
CA VAL A 208 -14.91 -7.81 21.39
C VAL A 208 -15.50 -8.63 22.55
N LYS A 209 -14.98 -8.52 23.77
CA LYS A 209 -15.54 -9.17 24.97
C LYS A 209 -16.99 -8.80 25.24
N THR A 210 -17.39 -7.59 24.86
CA THR A 210 -18.75 -7.09 25.03
C THR A 210 -19.68 -7.49 23.88
N LEU A 211 -19.14 -8.19 22.89
CA LEU A 211 -19.82 -8.53 21.67
C LEU A 211 -20.06 -10.03 21.69
N GLU A 212 -21.28 -10.47 21.49
CA GLU A 212 -21.69 -11.87 21.49
C GLU A 212 -21.10 -12.61 20.26
N TRP A 213 -19.76 -12.67 20.22
CA TRP A 213 -18.99 -13.27 19.12
C TRP A 213 -19.42 -14.71 18.80
N GLU A 214 -19.82 -15.47 19.84
CA GLU A 214 -20.30 -16.83 19.71
C GLU A 214 -21.48 -16.97 18.74
N LYS A 215 -22.36 -15.97 18.72
CA LYS A 215 -23.51 -15.96 17.81
C LYS A 215 -23.11 -15.76 16.35
N ILE A 216 -22.00 -15.06 16.09
CA ILE A 216 -21.59 -14.69 14.74
C ILE A 216 -20.81 -15.80 14.05
N THR A 217 -19.89 -16.45 14.78
CA THR A 217 -19.11 -17.57 14.23
C THR A 217 -19.97 -18.80 13.97
N LEU A 218 -21.07 -18.95 14.69
CA LEU A 218 -22.02 -20.06 14.52
C LEU A 218 -23.07 -19.81 13.42
N MET A 219 -23.34 -18.55 13.09
CA MET A 219 -24.42 -18.15 12.18
C MET A 219 -24.00 -17.82 10.75
N THR A 220 -22.70 -17.81 10.44
CA THR A 220 -22.24 -17.51 9.08
C THR A 220 -22.19 -18.76 8.21
N GLU A 221 -22.56 -18.65 6.93
CA GLU A 221 -22.44 -19.72 5.94
C GLU A 221 -21.01 -20.25 5.81
N TYR A 222 -20.02 -19.46 6.26
CA TYR A 222 -18.60 -19.78 6.25
C TYR A 222 -18.14 -20.64 7.43
N GLN A 223 -19.01 -20.99 8.37
CA GLN A 223 -18.67 -21.82 9.53
C GLN A 223 -18.02 -23.15 9.13
N TRP A 224 -18.55 -23.79 8.09
CA TRP A 224 -18.02 -25.05 7.61
C TRP A 224 -16.61 -24.93 7.03
N THR A 225 -16.30 -23.81 6.38
CA THR A 225 -15.01 -23.56 5.75
C THR A 225 -13.88 -23.52 6.79
N TYR A 226 -14.01 -22.71 7.84
CA TYR A 226 -12.94 -22.63 8.85
C TYR A 226 -12.91 -23.83 9.79
N VAL A 227 -14.04 -24.52 10.03
CA VAL A 227 -14.06 -25.79 10.78
C VAL A 227 -13.31 -26.89 10.03
N GLN A 228 -13.27 -26.84 8.70
CA GLN A 228 -12.48 -27.75 7.86
C GLN A 228 -10.98 -27.36 7.79
N GLY A 229 -10.58 -26.26 8.37
CA GLY A 229 -9.20 -25.81 8.39
C GLY A 229 -8.86 -24.75 7.34
N GLU A 230 -9.85 -24.23 6.63
CA GLU A 230 -9.64 -23.21 5.60
C GLU A 230 -9.77 -21.79 6.18
N THR A 231 -8.98 -20.87 5.64
CA THR A 231 -9.04 -19.44 5.98
C THR A 231 -10.25 -18.80 5.33
N VAL A 232 -11.04 -18.06 6.11
CA VAL A 232 -12.16 -17.26 5.61
C VAL A 232 -11.79 -15.78 5.57
N ARG A 233 -12.11 -15.11 4.47
CA ARG A 233 -11.94 -13.67 4.29
C ARG A 233 -13.22 -13.05 3.79
N LEU A 234 -13.68 -12.03 4.48
CA LEU A 234 -14.89 -11.28 4.13
C LEU A 234 -14.53 -9.81 3.94
N ASP A 235 -14.89 -9.27 2.80
CA ASP A 235 -14.79 -7.84 2.49
C ASP A 235 -16.20 -7.25 2.46
N PHE A 236 -16.51 -6.42 3.45
CA PHE A 236 -17.84 -5.82 3.63
C PHE A 236 -18.10 -4.60 2.72
N SER A 237 -17.18 -4.26 1.84
CA SER A 237 -17.41 -3.33 0.73
C SER A 237 -18.13 -3.99 -0.46
N GLN A 238 -18.23 -5.33 -0.46
CA GLN A 238 -18.92 -6.11 -1.47
C GLN A 238 -20.25 -6.63 -0.90
N ASP A 239 -21.21 -6.90 -1.81
CA ASP A 239 -22.46 -7.55 -1.41
C ASP A 239 -22.17 -8.98 -0.96
N LEU A 240 -22.27 -9.20 0.35
CA LEU A 240 -22.11 -10.52 0.97
C LEU A 240 -23.49 -11.08 1.27
N ASP A 241 -23.71 -12.34 0.94
CA ASP A 241 -24.91 -13.09 1.29
C ASP A 241 -24.83 -13.51 2.77
N LEU A 242 -25.07 -12.54 3.67
CA LEU A 242 -25.01 -12.73 5.12
C LEU A 242 -26.38 -12.51 5.75
N CYS A 243 -26.64 -13.19 6.86
CA CYS A 243 -27.86 -12.95 7.63
C CYS A 243 -27.89 -11.53 8.21
N SER A 244 -29.10 -10.97 8.40
CA SER A 244 -29.31 -9.59 8.88
C SER A 244 -28.65 -9.33 10.24
N GLU A 245 -28.57 -10.34 11.11
CA GLU A 245 -27.94 -10.24 12.42
C GLU A 245 -26.42 -10.08 12.32
N ALA A 246 -25.78 -10.81 11.39
CA ALA A 246 -24.35 -10.68 11.12
C ALA A 246 -24.03 -9.28 10.55
N ILE A 247 -24.82 -8.79 9.60
CA ILE A 247 -24.67 -7.44 9.02
C ILE A 247 -24.76 -6.38 10.12
N ALA A 248 -25.82 -6.41 10.95
CA ALA A 248 -26.00 -5.46 12.03
C ALA A 248 -24.84 -5.47 13.05
N TYR A 249 -24.27 -6.64 13.30
CA TYR A 249 -23.10 -6.75 14.14
C TYR A 249 -21.86 -6.11 13.51
N PHE A 250 -21.58 -6.42 12.26
CA PHE A 250 -20.41 -5.88 11.55
C PHE A 250 -20.46 -4.36 11.41
N GLU A 251 -21.66 -3.81 11.19
CA GLU A 251 -21.89 -2.36 11.23
C GLU A 251 -21.60 -1.77 12.61
N LYS A 252 -22.09 -2.41 13.68
CA LYS A 252 -21.87 -1.97 15.07
C LYS A 252 -20.39 -1.91 15.45
N VAL A 253 -19.57 -2.81 14.89
CA VAL A 253 -18.12 -2.84 15.14
C VAL A 253 -17.31 -2.11 14.07
N ALA A 254 -17.98 -1.45 13.13
CA ALA A 254 -17.37 -0.73 12.00
C ALA A 254 -16.40 -1.59 11.18
N LEU A 255 -16.70 -2.88 10.97
CA LEU A 255 -15.84 -3.83 10.29
C LEU A 255 -15.89 -3.61 8.77
N LYS A 256 -14.73 -3.51 8.13
CA LYS A 256 -14.58 -3.43 6.68
C LYS A 256 -14.06 -4.72 6.07
N HIS A 257 -13.13 -5.37 6.76
CA HIS A 257 -12.57 -6.64 6.32
C HIS A 257 -12.33 -7.55 7.52
N LEU A 258 -12.71 -8.83 7.38
CA LEU A 258 -12.54 -9.89 8.38
C LEU A 258 -11.68 -11.00 7.79
N THR A 259 -10.66 -11.41 8.53
CA THR A 259 -9.93 -12.65 8.28
C THR A 259 -10.10 -13.58 9.48
N LEU A 260 -10.54 -14.81 9.22
CA LEU A 260 -10.65 -15.89 10.20
C LEU A 260 -9.68 -17.00 9.81
N MET A 261 -8.78 -17.34 10.71
CA MET A 261 -7.80 -18.39 10.49
C MET A 261 -7.94 -19.48 11.55
N PRO A 262 -8.18 -20.73 11.17
CA PRO A 262 -8.34 -21.81 12.10
C PRO A 262 -7.03 -22.16 12.81
N LEU A 263 -7.12 -22.44 14.10
CA LEU A 263 -6.03 -22.97 14.91
C LEU A 263 -6.28 -24.46 15.12
N LEU A 264 -5.52 -25.30 14.42
CA LEU A 264 -5.72 -26.74 14.40
C LEU A 264 -4.68 -27.46 15.27
N ILE A 265 -5.14 -28.35 16.14
CA ILE A 265 -4.31 -29.28 16.90
C ILE A 265 -4.61 -30.70 16.43
N GLN A 266 -3.62 -31.35 15.81
CA GLN A 266 -3.77 -32.69 15.23
C GLN A 266 -5.00 -32.82 14.29
N GLY A 267 -5.25 -31.79 13.49
CA GLY A 267 -6.37 -31.76 12.56
C GLY A 267 -7.72 -31.38 13.17
N ASN A 268 -7.80 -31.18 14.50
CA ASN A 268 -9.02 -30.75 15.18
C ASN A 268 -9.00 -29.23 15.43
N LEU A 269 -10.13 -28.57 15.23
CA LEU A 269 -10.27 -27.15 15.52
C LEU A 269 -10.20 -26.91 17.04
N TRP A 270 -9.13 -26.25 17.47
CA TRP A 270 -8.96 -25.79 18.84
C TRP A 270 -9.54 -24.39 19.06
N GLY A 271 -9.34 -23.50 18.08
CA GLY A 271 -9.77 -22.12 18.15
C GLY A 271 -9.66 -21.41 16.81
N VAL A 272 -9.88 -20.11 16.82
CA VAL A 272 -9.81 -19.24 15.64
C VAL A 272 -9.02 -17.98 15.96
N LEU A 273 -8.01 -17.67 15.16
CA LEU A 273 -7.37 -16.38 15.08
C LEU A 273 -8.20 -15.49 14.16
N TRP A 274 -8.63 -14.33 14.64
CA TRP A 274 -9.39 -13.37 13.84
C TRP A 274 -8.68 -12.03 13.76
N ILE A 275 -8.81 -11.39 12.59
CA ILE A 275 -8.19 -10.10 12.28
C ILE A 275 -9.27 -9.18 11.72
N HIS A 276 -9.45 -8.02 12.34
CA HIS A 276 -10.43 -7.01 11.98
C HIS A 276 -9.77 -5.75 11.43
N HIS A 277 -10.06 -5.42 10.17
CA HIS A 277 -9.75 -4.12 9.59
C HIS A 277 -11.03 -3.27 9.53
N CYS A 278 -11.02 -2.12 10.21
CA CYS A 278 -12.19 -1.27 10.38
C CYS A 278 -12.14 0.01 9.54
N ARG A 279 -10.95 0.45 9.11
CA ARG A 279 -10.77 1.70 8.33
C ARG A 279 -10.86 1.48 6.84
N SER A 280 -10.27 0.41 6.35
CA SER A 280 -10.22 0.06 4.93
C SER A 280 -10.18 -1.44 4.77
N SER A 281 -10.53 -1.94 3.57
CA SER A 281 -10.24 -3.31 3.20
C SER A 281 -8.73 -3.55 3.16
N TYR A 282 -8.33 -4.76 3.51
CA TYR A 282 -6.93 -5.20 3.49
C TYR A 282 -6.75 -6.28 2.43
N GLN A 283 -5.80 -6.07 1.54
CA GLN A 283 -5.45 -7.06 0.52
C GLN A 283 -4.22 -7.84 0.98
N TRP A 284 -4.40 -9.13 1.17
CA TRP A 284 -3.33 -10.04 1.53
C TRP A 284 -2.50 -10.39 0.31
N GLU A 285 -1.18 -10.26 0.42
CA GLU A 285 -0.27 -10.81 -0.59
C GLU A 285 -0.10 -12.33 -0.36
N PRO A 286 0.13 -13.14 -1.41
CA PRO A 286 0.28 -14.60 -1.27
C PRO A 286 1.31 -15.04 -0.23
N TRP A 287 2.43 -14.32 -0.13
CA TRP A 287 3.48 -14.63 0.86
C TRP A 287 3.04 -14.31 2.30
N GLU A 288 2.13 -13.37 2.52
CA GLU A 288 1.56 -13.08 3.85
C GLU A 288 0.63 -14.20 4.29
N ASP A 289 -0.05 -14.84 3.36
CA ASP A 289 -0.88 -16.02 3.62
C ASP A 289 -0.05 -17.19 4.15
N GLU A 290 1.13 -17.41 3.58
CA GLU A 290 2.07 -18.42 4.06
C GLU A 290 2.54 -18.09 5.49
N CYS A 291 2.93 -16.85 5.76
CA CYS A 291 3.33 -16.39 7.09
C CYS A 291 2.20 -16.55 8.11
N LEU A 292 0.96 -16.18 7.72
CA LEU A 292 -0.19 -16.31 8.60
C LEU A 292 -0.50 -17.78 8.93
N SER A 293 -0.36 -18.67 7.95
CA SER A 293 -0.53 -20.10 8.12
C SER A 293 0.52 -20.69 9.06
N HIS A 294 1.77 -20.28 8.92
CA HIS A 294 2.84 -20.67 9.85
C HIS A 294 2.57 -20.17 11.27
N LEU A 295 2.19 -18.91 11.41
CA LEU A 295 1.85 -18.31 12.69
C LEU A 295 0.69 -19.04 13.38
N SER A 296 -0.37 -19.37 12.64
CA SER A 296 -1.51 -20.11 13.16
C SER A 296 -1.11 -21.50 13.70
N ASN A 297 -0.22 -22.19 12.97
CA ASN A 297 0.32 -23.47 13.40
C ASN A 297 1.18 -23.36 14.67
N LEU A 298 2.01 -22.32 14.77
CA LEU A 298 2.82 -22.05 15.98
C LEU A 298 1.94 -21.76 17.19
N LEU A 299 0.90 -20.94 17.04
CA LEU A 299 -0.05 -20.61 18.10
C LEU A 299 -0.86 -21.85 18.53
N ALA A 300 -1.31 -22.64 17.57
CA ALA A 300 -2.02 -23.89 17.84
C ALA A 300 -1.11 -24.91 18.57
N PHE A 301 0.15 -25.05 18.15
CA PHE A 301 1.10 -25.95 18.80
C PHE A 301 1.40 -25.52 20.23
N SER A 302 1.54 -24.23 20.47
CA SER A 302 1.76 -23.67 21.80
C SER A 302 0.61 -23.99 22.77
N SER A 303 -0.62 -24.17 22.27
CA SER A 303 -1.81 -24.46 23.09
C SER A 303 -1.94 -25.91 23.55
N LYS A 304 -1.17 -26.86 22.98
CA LYS A 304 -1.14 -28.29 23.39
C LYS A 304 -0.71 -28.53 24.85
N VAL A 305 -0.11 -27.55 25.47
CA VAL A 305 0.47 -27.65 26.82
C VAL A 305 -0.56 -27.35 27.93
N ILE A 306 -1.82 -27.01 27.57
CA ILE A 306 -2.87 -26.61 28.55
C ILE A 306 -3.91 -27.67 28.84
N ASP A 307 -4.07 -28.69 28.00
CA ASP A 307 -4.92 -29.86 28.27
C ASP A 307 -4.09 -30.99 28.91
#